data_466b292a611ea69e5a8d057fce8765b4
#
_entry.id   466b292a611ea69e5a8d057fce8765b4
#
_cell.length_a   1.000
_cell.length_b   1.000
_cell.length_c   1.000
_cell.angle_alpha   90.00
_cell.angle_beta   90.00
_cell.angle_gamma   90.00
#
_symmetry.space_group_name_H-M   'P 1'
#
loop_
_entity.id
_entity.type
_entity.pdbx_description
1 polymer ?
#
loop_
_entity_poly.entity_id
_entity_poly.type
_entity_poly.pdbx_seq_one_letter_code
_entity_poly.pdbx_strand_id
1 'polypeptide(L)'
;MRHPVTWLILLATAVSVPAGAPVKHQLGHASWYGEAHRGKLMANGKKFDPDKLTAASWFYPLGSKVLVTTSGASSQGKSVLVTITDRGPAWDLVRDGRIIDLGHAAFRRLASPDLGLIAVKVERVN
;
A
#
# COMPACT_ATOMS: atom_id res chain seq x y z
N MET A 1 31.97 13.50 -31.97
CA MET A 1 31.57 13.31 -31.38
C MET A 1 30.91 13.07 -30.73
N ARG A 2 30.75 12.87 -30.60
CA ARG A 2 30.29 12.54 -30.02
C ARG A 2 29.63 12.38 -29.30
N HIS A 3 29.35 12.12 -29.05
CA HIS A 3 28.75 11.78 -28.37
C HIS A 3 27.87 11.51 -28.08
N PRO A 4 27.68 11.70 -28.03
CA PRO A 4 26.39 11.74 -27.84
C PRO A 4 25.76 10.57 -27.57
N VAL A 5 25.91 9.99 -27.85
CA VAL A 5 25.47 8.82 -27.75
C VAL A 5 25.26 8.25 -26.54
N THR A 6 26.03 8.47 -25.90
CA THR A 6 26.03 7.80 -24.85
C THR A 6 25.01 8.08 -23.93
N TRP A 7 24.60 9.19 -23.93
CA TRP A 7 23.68 9.51 -23.04
C TRP A 7 22.56 8.69 -23.14
N LEU A 8 22.25 8.49 -24.20
CA LEU A 8 21.14 7.80 -24.40
C LEU A 8 21.24 6.57 -23.69
N ILE A 9 22.26 6.15 -23.50
CA ILE A 9 22.44 4.96 -22.96
C ILE A 9 21.99 5.01 -21.61
N LEU A 10 22.27 5.98 -21.01
CA LEU A 10 21.92 6.09 -19.72
C LEU A 10 20.55 5.96 -19.56
N LEU A 11 19.89 6.48 -20.40
CA LEU A 11 18.58 6.39 -20.29
C LEU A 11 18.15 5.05 -20.31
N ALA A 12 18.70 4.33 -21.09
CA ALA A 12 18.25 3.02 -21.28
C ALA A 12 18.32 2.30 -19.99
N THR A 13 19.33 2.54 -19.24
CA THR A 13 19.41 1.83 -18.03
C THR A 13 18.34 2.21 -17.10
N ALA A 14 17.86 3.37 -17.21
CA ALA A 14 16.83 3.79 -16.33
C ALA A 14 15.58 2.98 -16.47
N VAL A 15 15.42 2.31 -17.58
CA VAL A 15 14.22 1.58 -17.75
C VAL A 15 14.39 0.13 -17.53
N SER A 16 15.44 -0.25 -16.87
CA SER A 16 15.68 -1.65 -16.70
C SER A 16 14.86 -2.31 -15.61
N VAL A 17 14.05 -1.56 -14.89
CA VAL A 17 13.22 -2.15 -13.85
C VAL A 17 12.12 -2.98 -14.51
N PRO A 18 12.00 -4.26 -14.18
CA PRO A 18 10.99 -5.11 -14.79
C PRO A 18 9.58 -4.66 -14.46
N ALA A 19 8.70 -4.81 -15.43
CA ALA A 19 7.30 -4.52 -15.19
C ALA A 19 6.79 -5.45 -14.09
N GLY A 20 6.04 -4.94 -13.18
CA GLY A 20 5.50 -5.73 -12.10
C GLY A 20 6.43 -5.87 -10.90
N ALA A 21 7.60 -5.28 -10.93
CA ALA A 21 8.46 -5.32 -9.77
C ALA A 21 7.78 -4.62 -8.61
N PRO A 22 7.86 -5.18 -7.39
CA PRO A 22 7.19 -4.58 -6.23
C PRO A 22 7.85 -3.26 -5.86
N VAL A 23 7.03 -2.34 -5.38
CA VAL A 23 7.50 -1.04 -4.92
C VAL A 23 8.05 -1.22 -3.52
N LYS A 24 9.07 -0.51 -3.15
CA LYS A 24 9.62 -0.59 -1.79
C LYS A 24 8.93 0.36 -0.83
N HIS A 25 8.60 1.55 -1.28
CA HIS A 25 7.87 2.50 -0.45
C HIS A 25 7.05 3.43 -1.32
N GLN A 26 6.01 4.00 -0.73
CA GLN A 26 5.11 4.92 -1.42
C GLN A 26 4.51 5.89 -0.45
N LEU A 27 4.15 7.07 -0.95
CA LEU A 27 3.32 8.02 -0.22
C LEU A 27 1.95 8.01 -0.87
N GLY A 28 0.92 8.09 -0.09
CA GLY A 28 -0.44 8.12 -0.61
C GLY A 28 -1.44 8.13 0.52
N HIS A 29 -2.63 7.65 0.26
CA HIS A 29 -3.69 7.60 1.25
C HIS A 29 -4.11 6.17 1.55
N ALA A 30 -4.51 5.95 2.80
CA ALA A 30 -5.06 4.68 3.25
C ALA A 30 -6.52 4.86 3.62
N SER A 31 -7.34 3.90 3.25
CA SER A 31 -8.71 3.78 3.70
C SER A 31 -8.82 2.47 4.49
N TRP A 32 -10.02 2.12 4.93
CA TRP A 32 -10.22 0.86 5.64
C TRP A 32 -11.50 0.16 5.23
N TYR A 33 -11.54 -1.14 5.50
CA TYR A 33 -12.74 -1.95 5.32
C TYR A 33 -12.92 -2.81 6.58
N GLY A 34 -14.13 -3.14 6.88
CA GLY A 34 -14.43 -3.73 8.18
C GLY A 34 -15.55 -4.75 8.18
N GLU A 35 -16.44 -4.64 9.14
CA GLU A 35 -17.45 -5.64 9.44
C GLU A 35 -18.29 -6.09 8.25
N ALA A 36 -18.62 -5.19 7.35
CA ALA A 36 -19.42 -5.52 6.17
C ALA A 36 -18.75 -6.54 5.26
N HIS A 37 -17.44 -6.70 5.38
CA HIS A 37 -16.68 -7.63 4.55
C HIS A 37 -16.22 -8.88 5.32
N ARG A 38 -16.57 -8.97 6.59
CA ARG A 38 -16.16 -10.13 7.41
C ARG A 38 -16.58 -11.43 6.74
N GLY A 39 -15.64 -12.36 6.63
CA GLY A 39 -15.89 -13.68 6.07
C GLY A 39 -15.81 -13.77 4.56
N LYS A 40 -15.66 -12.64 3.85
CA LYS A 40 -15.51 -12.69 2.40
C LYS A 40 -14.12 -13.17 2.03
N LEU A 41 -14.01 -13.89 0.93
CA LEU A 41 -12.72 -14.40 0.50
C LEU A 41 -11.84 -13.27 0.01
N MET A 42 -10.60 -13.29 0.46
CA MET A 42 -9.57 -12.37 0.01
C MET A 42 -8.78 -13.01 -1.14
N ALA A 43 -7.94 -12.23 -1.80
CA ALA A 43 -7.13 -12.73 -2.92
C ALA A 43 -6.19 -13.87 -2.50
N ASN A 44 -5.81 -13.93 -1.23
CA ASN A 44 -4.96 -15.02 -0.73
C ASN A 44 -5.74 -16.32 -0.44
N GLY A 45 -7.04 -16.35 -0.72
CA GLY A 45 -7.87 -17.54 -0.53
C GLY A 45 -8.43 -17.72 0.88
N LYS A 46 -8.09 -16.84 1.80
CA LYS A 46 -8.60 -16.91 3.17
C LYS A 46 -9.72 -15.91 3.38
N LYS A 47 -10.47 -16.09 4.45
CA LYS A 47 -11.58 -15.20 4.77
C LYS A 47 -11.08 -13.95 5.48
N PHE A 48 -11.65 -12.80 5.12
CA PHE A 48 -11.29 -11.53 5.74
C PHE A 48 -11.78 -11.47 7.19
N ASP A 49 -10.89 -11.02 8.08
CA ASP A 49 -11.20 -10.79 9.48
C ASP A 49 -10.78 -9.35 9.81
N PRO A 50 -11.72 -8.45 10.08
CA PRO A 50 -11.41 -7.05 10.36
C PRO A 50 -10.63 -6.84 11.66
N ASP A 51 -10.53 -7.85 12.51
CA ASP A 51 -9.81 -7.73 13.77
C ASP A 51 -8.32 -8.08 13.64
N LYS A 52 -7.90 -8.49 12.45
CA LYS A 52 -6.49 -8.80 12.19
C LYS A 52 -5.77 -7.64 11.51
N LEU A 53 -4.45 -7.62 11.63
CA LEU A 53 -3.64 -6.55 11.04
C LEU A 53 -3.27 -6.93 9.61
N THR A 54 -4.21 -6.74 8.70
CA THR A 54 -4.04 -7.07 7.29
C THR A 54 -4.41 -5.89 6.41
N ALA A 55 -4.05 -5.96 5.15
CA ALA A 55 -4.36 -4.91 4.19
C ALA A 55 -4.49 -5.45 2.77
N ALA A 56 -5.18 -4.68 1.93
CA ALA A 56 -5.26 -4.92 0.51
C ALA A 56 -4.38 -3.90 -0.22
N SER A 57 -3.64 -4.35 -1.20
CA SER A 57 -2.81 -3.48 -2.04
C SER A 57 -2.54 -4.16 -3.38
N TRP A 58 -2.37 -3.35 -4.43
CA TRP A 58 -1.95 -3.85 -5.74
C TRP A 58 -0.43 -3.84 -5.89
N PHE A 59 0.28 -3.13 -4.99
CA PHE A 59 1.70 -2.78 -5.20
C PHE A 59 2.69 -3.72 -4.51
N TYR A 60 2.22 -4.60 -3.64
CA TYR A 60 3.08 -5.50 -2.88
C TYR A 60 2.61 -6.94 -3.04
N PRO A 61 3.50 -7.92 -3.08
CA PRO A 61 3.07 -9.33 -3.21
C PRO A 61 2.20 -9.78 -2.06
N LEU A 62 1.28 -10.69 -2.31
CA LEU A 62 0.51 -11.31 -1.23
C LEU A 62 1.47 -11.98 -0.26
N GLY A 63 1.23 -11.81 1.01
CA GLY A 63 2.10 -12.34 2.07
C GLY A 63 3.20 -11.40 2.50
N SER A 64 3.46 -10.31 1.76
CA SER A 64 4.49 -9.36 2.17
C SER A 64 4.05 -8.57 3.39
N LYS A 65 5.02 -8.13 4.17
CA LYS A 65 4.76 -7.29 5.32
C LYS A 65 5.16 -5.86 4.99
N VAL A 66 4.28 -4.94 5.31
CA VAL A 66 4.54 -3.52 5.07
C VAL A 66 4.29 -2.73 6.34
N LEU A 67 5.10 -1.72 6.54
CA LEU A 67 4.95 -0.79 7.65
C LEU A 67 4.19 0.42 7.11
N VAL A 68 3.08 0.73 7.72
CA VAL A 68 2.26 1.88 7.33
C VAL A 68 2.38 2.95 8.41
N THR A 69 2.82 4.13 8.03
CA THR A 69 3.07 5.23 8.98
C THR A 69 2.26 6.44 8.55
N THR A 70 1.61 7.09 9.49
CA THR A 70 0.90 8.34 9.19
C THR A 70 1.88 9.43 8.78
N SER A 71 1.54 10.20 7.76
CA SER A 71 2.45 11.18 7.18
C SER A 71 1.89 12.59 7.08
N GLY A 72 0.70 12.84 7.55
CA GLY A 72 0.12 14.18 7.47
C GLY A 72 0.83 15.17 8.38
N ALA A 73 0.66 16.46 8.11
CA ALA A 73 1.30 17.52 8.87
C ALA A 73 0.96 17.50 10.36
N SER A 74 -0.23 17.02 10.71
CA SER A 74 -0.64 16.92 12.09
C SER A 74 -0.39 15.53 12.66
N SER A 75 0.29 14.68 11.92
CA SER A 75 0.47 13.30 12.31
C SER A 75 1.49 13.17 13.43
N GLN A 76 1.32 12.16 14.24
CA GLN A 76 2.26 11.83 15.31
C GLN A 76 3.24 10.74 14.88
N GLY A 77 3.25 10.37 13.61
CA GLY A 77 4.13 9.32 13.13
C GLY A 77 3.75 7.94 13.62
N LYS A 78 2.48 7.67 13.83
CA LYS A 78 2.03 6.36 14.27
C LYS A 78 2.22 5.34 13.15
N SER A 79 2.57 4.13 13.52
CA SER A 79 2.82 3.06 12.56
C SER A 79 2.10 1.78 12.93
N VAL A 80 1.83 0.97 11.92
CA VAL A 80 1.32 -0.38 12.11
C VAL A 80 1.93 -1.29 11.05
N LEU A 81 2.31 -2.49 11.45
CA LEU A 81 2.82 -3.50 10.53
C LEU A 81 1.65 -4.37 10.09
N VAL A 82 1.44 -4.51 8.79
CA VAL A 82 0.35 -5.31 8.26
C VAL A 82 0.86 -6.31 7.24
N THR A 83 0.10 -7.39 7.06
CA THR A 83 0.37 -8.39 6.02
C THR A 83 -0.55 -8.10 4.85
N ILE A 84 -0.02 -8.11 3.64
CA ILE A 84 -0.83 -7.92 2.44
C ILE A 84 -1.52 -9.25 2.14
N THR A 85 -2.85 -9.25 2.23
CA THR A 85 -3.64 -10.46 2.08
C THR A 85 -4.64 -10.38 0.93
N ASP A 86 -4.80 -9.20 0.36
CA ASP A 86 -5.85 -8.97 -0.62
C ASP A 86 -5.42 -7.93 -1.64
N ARG A 87 -6.23 -7.75 -2.67
CA ARG A 87 -6.04 -6.74 -3.72
C ARG A 87 -7.10 -5.65 -3.58
N GLY A 88 -6.68 -4.44 -3.71
CA GLY A 88 -7.49 -3.24 -3.60
C GLY A 88 -6.63 -2.05 -3.25
N PRO A 89 -7.20 -0.86 -3.14
CA PRO A 89 -8.59 -0.48 -3.46
C PRO A 89 -8.90 -0.60 -4.96
N ALA A 90 -10.13 -0.26 -5.34
CA ALA A 90 -10.53 -0.24 -6.74
C ALA A 90 -9.60 0.69 -7.54
N TRP A 91 -9.33 0.35 -8.79
CA TRP A 91 -8.33 1.06 -9.59
C TRP A 91 -8.59 2.56 -9.77
N ASP A 92 -9.85 2.98 -9.86
CA ASP A 92 -10.16 4.40 -9.96
C ASP A 92 -9.75 5.14 -8.68
N LEU A 93 -9.86 4.49 -7.52
CA LEU A 93 -9.44 5.08 -6.25
C LEU A 93 -7.92 5.10 -6.14
N VAL A 94 -7.25 4.10 -6.71
CA VAL A 94 -5.80 4.08 -6.75
C VAL A 94 -5.30 5.28 -7.55
N ARG A 95 -5.95 5.58 -8.67
CA ARG A 95 -5.56 6.73 -9.49
C ARG A 95 -5.74 8.05 -8.73
N ASP A 96 -6.63 8.08 -7.75
CA ASP A 96 -6.83 9.27 -6.93
C ASP A 96 -5.90 9.31 -5.72
N GLY A 97 -4.96 8.39 -5.62
CA GLY A 97 -3.95 8.38 -4.57
C GLY A 97 -4.22 7.46 -3.39
N ARG A 98 -5.31 6.68 -3.44
CA ARG A 98 -5.60 5.71 -2.38
C ARG A 98 -4.85 4.43 -2.71
N ILE A 99 -3.78 4.17 -1.99
CA ILE A 99 -2.84 3.11 -2.36
C ILE A 99 -2.96 1.84 -1.52
N ILE A 100 -3.65 1.91 -0.40
CA ILE A 100 -3.78 0.76 0.48
C ILE A 100 -5.12 0.82 1.21
N ASP A 101 -5.74 -0.34 1.42
CA ASP A 101 -6.99 -0.46 2.11
C ASP A 101 -6.73 -1.33 3.34
N LEU A 102 -6.74 -0.73 4.52
CA LEU A 102 -6.39 -1.42 5.74
C LEU A 102 -7.60 -2.14 6.34
N GLY A 103 -7.36 -3.27 6.98
CA GLY A 103 -8.40 -3.85 7.82
C GLY A 103 -8.71 -2.89 8.97
N HIS A 104 -9.92 -2.96 9.50
CA HIS A 104 -10.39 -2.04 10.53
C HIS A 104 -9.44 -1.94 11.71
N ALA A 105 -8.97 -3.07 12.23
CA ALA A 105 -8.07 -3.08 13.38
C ALA A 105 -6.75 -2.37 13.09
N ALA A 106 -6.24 -2.52 11.88
CA ALA A 106 -4.99 -1.87 11.48
C ALA A 106 -5.17 -0.35 11.39
N PHE A 107 -6.26 0.09 10.77
CA PHE A 107 -6.52 1.52 10.66
C PHE A 107 -6.65 2.18 12.04
N ARG A 108 -7.32 1.50 12.96
CA ARG A 108 -7.47 2.03 14.32
C ARG A 108 -6.16 2.25 15.06
N ARG A 109 -5.12 1.53 14.69
CA ARG A 109 -3.79 1.76 15.27
C ARG A 109 -3.20 3.09 14.82
N LEU A 110 -3.69 3.64 13.72
CA LEU A 110 -3.15 4.86 13.12
C LEU A 110 -4.02 6.07 13.40
N ALA A 111 -5.33 5.91 13.38
CA ALA A 111 -6.25 7.03 13.49
C ALA A 111 -7.66 6.55 13.82
N SER A 112 -8.56 7.47 14.11
CA SER A 112 -9.97 7.14 14.28
C SER A 112 -10.55 6.68 12.94
N PRO A 113 -11.29 5.56 12.91
CA PRO A 113 -11.97 5.12 11.69
C PRO A 113 -12.92 6.16 11.11
N ASP A 114 -13.42 7.07 11.93
CA ASP A 114 -14.33 8.11 11.47
C ASP A 114 -13.70 9.04 10.43
N LEU A 115 -12.36 9.11 10.39
CA LEU A 115 -11.69 9.92 9.39
C LEU A 115 -11.78 9.29 8.01
N GLY A 116 -11.92 8.01 7.93
CA GLY A 116 -12.11 7.28 6.66
C GLY A 116 -10.91 7.24 5.73
N LEU A 117 -10.13 8.28 5.67
CA LEU A 117 -9.00 8.40 4.75
C LEU A 117 -7.89 9.19 5.43
N ILE A 118 -6.66 8.68 5.40
CA ILE A 118 -5.52 9.34 6.02
C ILE A 118 -4.30 9.27 5.10
N ALA A 119 -3.44 10.27 5.22
CA ALA A 119 -2.17 10.28 4.48
C ALA A 119 -1.19 9.34 5.15
N VAL A 120 -0.52 8.52 4.38
CA VAL A 120 0.41 7.51 4.90
C VAL A 120 1.66 7.37 4.04
N LYS A 121 2.70 6.84 4.67
CA LYS A 121 3.85 6.32 3.99
C LYS A 121 3.82 4.81 4.19
N VAL A 122 3.99 4.04 3.12
CA VAL A 122 3.98 2.58 3.16
C VAL A 122 5.36 2.08 2.76
N GLU A 123 5.94 1.19 3.57
CA GLU A 123 7.26 0.63 3.29
C GLU A 123 7.21 -0.87 3.40
N ARG A 124 7.75 -1.56 2.39
CA ARG A 124 7.87 -3.01 2.47
C ARG A 124 9.04 -3.35 3.37
N VAL A 125 8.85 -4.26 4.31
CA VAL A 125 9.89 -4.65 5.27
C VAL A 125 10.35 -6.10 5.14
N ASN A 126 9.79 -6.83 4.19
CA ASN A 126 10.32 -8.19 3.94
C ASN A 126 10.17 -8.59 2.49
#